data_ff5880e63245ee757740b9b6f6246a77
#
_entry.id   ff5880e63245ee757740b9b6f6246a77
#
_cell.length_a   1.000
_cell.length_b   1.000
_cell.length_c   1.000
_cell.angle_alpha   90.00
_cell.angle_beta   90.00
_cell.angle_gamma   90.00
#
_symmetry.space_group_name_H-M   'P 1'
#
loop_
_entity.id
_entity.type
_entity.pdbx_description
1 polymer ?
#
loop_
_entity_poly.entity_id
_entity_poly.type
_entity_poly.pdbx_seq_one_letter_code
_entity_poly.pdbx_strand_id
1 'polypeptide(L)'
;EAEEAPGEDDEKAEEVPATRIEAPAAPARRQRRRVAIVEAIDKITAESMRFEVEVGGRPVRFQKTLIITARACEVSAPDEQVSDSVAYLEVSLQPRGVIQISEPRQVFRGWMFASSPAVSGLQHPIYDAWVVGCRA
;
A
#
# COMPACT_ATOMS: atom_id res chain seq x y z
N GLU A 1 -10.78 50.69 9.45
CA GLU A 1 -10.53 50.01 9.54
C GLU A 1 -9.91 49.34 9.47
N ALA A 2 -9.83 49.36 9.39
CA ALA A 2 -9.33 48.42 9.41
C ALA A 2 -8.85 47.74 9.33
N GLU A 3 -9.06 47.28 9.23
CA GLU A 3 -8.71 46.32 9.23
C GLU A 3 -8.17 45.74 8.94
N GLU A 4 -8.11 45.67 8.78
CA GLU A 4 -7.60 44.79 8.67
C GLU A 4 -7.01 44.25 8.50
N ALA A 5 -7.02 44.80 8.44
CA ALA A 5 -6.44 43.94 8.42
C ALA A 5 -5.85 43.36 8.39
N PRO A 6 -5.89 43.45 8.30
CA PRO A 6 -5.22 42.46 8.26
C PRO A 6 -4.70 41.88 7.91
N GLY A 7 -4.94 42.00 7.82
CA GLY A 7 -4.47 41.06 7.78
C GLY A 7 -4.03 40.77 7.32
N GLU A 8 -4.11 40.56 7.08
CA GLU A 8 -3.63 39.99 6.96
C GLU A 8 -3.05 39.68 6.85
N ASP A 9 -3.10 40.29 6.70
CA ASP A 9 -2.50 39.75 6.92
C ASP A 9 -2.16 39.34 6.87
N ASP A 10 -2.18 39.75 6.81
CA ASP A 10 -1.74 39.05 7.10
C ASP A 10 -1.46 38.56 6.89
N GLU A 11 -1.52 38.54 6.81
CA GLU A 11 -1.12 37.74 6.94
C GLU A 11 -0.59 37.36 6.72
N LYS A 12 -0.52 37.82 6.67
CA LYS A 12 0.13 37.23 6.73
C LYS A 12 0.71 36.70 6.98
N ALA A 13 0.53 37.13 6.88
CA ALA A 13 1.06 36.29 7.27
C ALA A 13 1.65 35.91 7.43
N GLU A 14 1.69 35.81 7.32
CA GLU A 14 2.25 35.01 7.56
C GLU A 14 2.68 34.48 7.51
N GLU A 15 2.77 34.59 7.40
CA GLU A 15 3.24 33.69 7.37
C GLU A 15 3.84 33.20 7.55
N VAL A 16 3.93 33.56 7.52
CA VAL A 16 4.47 32.65 7.63
C VAL A 16 5.29 32.32 7.56
N PRO A 17 5.43 32.34 7.68
CA PRO A 17 6.05 31.58 7.44
C PRO A 17 6.61 30.98 7.28
N ALA A 18 6.38 30.70 7.01
CA ALA A 18 6.56 29.63 6.71
C ALA A 18 7.02 29.22 6.33
N THR A 19 7.09 29.19 6.22
CA THR A 19 7.34 28.40 5.78
C THR A 19 7.67 28.19 5.14
N ARG A 20 7.75 28.42 5.34
CA ARG A 20 7.99 27.90 4.45
C ARG A 20 8.62 27.45 4.16
N ILE A 21 8.61 27.28 4.12
CA ILE A 21 8.91 26.58 3.73
C ILE A 21 9.66 26.53 2.97
N GLU A 22 10.17 26.48 2.75
CA GLU A 22 10.66 26.16 2.09
C GLU A 22 11.05 25.66 1.64
N ALA A 23 11.08 26.95 1.41
CA ALA A 23 11.05 25.93 0.59
C ALA A 23 12.22 25.17 0.70
N PRO A 24 12.06 24.63 1.36
CA PRO A 24 13.07 23.70 1.62
C PRO A 24 13.33 22.87 0.44
N ALA A 25 14.43 22.27 0.44
CA ALA A 25 14.64 21.18 -0.45
C ALA A 25 13.39 20.31 -0.44
N ALA A 26 12.96 19.88 -1.57
CA ALA A 26 11.86 18.95 -1.64
C ALA A 26 12.15 17.75 -0.76
N PRO A 27 11.16 17.25 -0.03
CA PRO A 27 11.38 16.07 0.77
C PRO A 27 11.81 14.91 -0.13
N ALA A 28 12.66 14.07 0.40
CA ALA A 28 13.09 12.90 -0.33
C ALA A 28 11.87 12.04 -0.65
N ARG A 29 11.81 11.55 -1.85
CA ARG A 29 10.69 10.71 -2.27
C ARG A 29 10.89 9.30 -1.75
N ARG A 30 9.78 8.61 -1.55
CA ARG A 30 9.82 7.20 -1.28
C ARG A 30 10.46 6.48 -2.45
N GLN A 31 11.21 5.44 -2.14
CA GLN A 31 11.93 4.70 -3.16
C GLN A 31 11.03 3.59 -3.70
N ARG A 32 10.85 3.59 -5.00
CA ARG A 32 10.08 2.55 -5.66
C ARG A 32 10.89 1.28 -5.76
N ARG A 33 10.22 0.17 -5.56
CA ARG A 33 10.81 -1.16 -5.70
C ARG A 33 10.03 -1.95 -6.73
N ARG A 34 10.66 -2.97 -7.28
CA ARG A 34 10.06 -3.72 -8.37
C ARG A 34 9.30 -4.94 -7.89
N VAL A 35 9.53 -5.37 -6.69
CA VAL A 35 8.94 -6.61 -6.20
C VAL A 35 8.35 -6.37 -4.82
N ALA A 36 7.09 -6.77 -4.67
CA ALA A 36 6.41 -6.78 -3.39
C ALA A 36 6.54 -8.17 -2.78
N ILE A 37 6.86 -8.23 -1.50
CA ILE A 37 6.89 -9.48 -0.77
C ILE A 37 5.60 -9.56 0.02
N VAL A 38 4.81 -10.59 -0.24
CA VAL A 38 3.47 -10.73 0.30
C VAL A 38 3.37 -12.06 1.03
N GLU A 39 2.69 -12.05 2.16
CA GLU A 39 2.39 -13.28 2.86
C GLU A 39 0.88 -13.49 2.86
N ALA A 40 0.46 -14.73 2.64
CA ALA A 40 -0.94 -15.11 2.65
C ALA A 40 -1.12 -16.34 3.51
N ILE A 41 -2.26 -16.43 4.15
CA ILE A 41 -2.60 -17.57 4.99
C ILE A 41 -4.04 -17.99 4.73
N ASP A 42 -4.24 -19.30 4.67
CA ASP A 42 -5.55 -19.92 4.69
C ASP A 42 -5.89 -20.19 6.16
N LYS A 43 -6.90 -19.51 6.67
CA LYS A 43 -7.24 -19.58 8.09
C LYS A 43 -7.94 -20.88 8.47
N ILE A 44 -8.40 -21.63 7.50
CA ILE A 44 -9.06 -22.92 7.75
C ILE A 44 -8.03 -24.03 7.89
N THR A 45 -7.06 -24.07 6.96
CA THR A 45 -6.04 -25.12 6.94
C THR A 45 -4.77 -24.70 7.66
N ALA A 46 -4.61 -23.41 7.95
CA ALA A 46 -3.39 -22.83 8.51
C ALA A 46 -2.20 -22.88 7.55
N GLU A 47 -2.45 -23.20 6.31
CA GLU A 47 -1.40 -23.15 5.30
C GLU A 47 -1.03 -21.69 5.02
N SER A 48 0.27 -21.40 5.00
CA SER A 48 0.75 -20.05 4.71
C SER A 48 1.88 -20.11 3.72
N MET A 49 2.06 -19.00 2.99
CA MET A 49 3.12 -18.89 2.00
C MET A 49 3.55 -17.45 1.90
N ARG A 50 4.85 -17.26 1.78
CA ARG A 50 5.45 -15.95 1.47
C ARG A 50 5.97 -16.02 0.04
N PHE A 51 5.59 -15.04 -0.78
CA PHE A 51 5.96 -15.05 -2.18
C PHE A 51 6.22 -13.65 -2.67
N GLU A 52 6.84 -13.58 -3.85
CA GLU A 52 7.19 -12.33 -4.49
C GLU A 52 6.21 -12.03 -5.60
N VAL A 53 5.73 -10.79 -5.64
CA VAL A 53 4.81 -10.34 -6.68
C VAL A 53 5.48 -9.18 -7.40
N GLU A 54 5.72 -9.35 -8.68
CA GLU A 54 6.38 -8.32 -9.47
C GLU A 54 5.42 -7.19 -9.76
N VAL A 55 5.86 -5.96 -9.49
CA VAL A 55 5.03 -4.78 -9.74
C VAL A 55 4.80 -4.63 -11.23
N GLY A 56 3.52 -4.59 -11.62
CA GLY A 56 3.14 -4.52 -13.03
C GLY A 56 3.32 -5.83 -13.77
N GLY A 57 3.72 -6.89 -13.08
CA GLY A 57 3.94 -8.18 -13.68
C GLY A 57 2.75 -9.11 -13.54
N ARG A 58 3.04 -10.39 -13.66
CA ARG A 58 2.00 -11.41 -13.62
C ARG A 58 1.43 -11.56 -12.22
N PRO A 59 0.12 -11.83 -12.11
CA PRO A 59 -0.46 -12.16 -10.81
C PRO A 59 0.15 -13.43 -10.24
N VAL A 60 0.20 -13.50 -8.92
CA VAL A 60 0.60 -14.71 -8.21
C VAL A 60 -0.62 -15.33 -7.60
N ARG A 61 -0.71 -16.65 -7.65
CA ARG A 61 -1.85 -17.38 -7.11
C ARG A 61 -1.44 -18.12 -5.85
N PHE A 62 -2.24 -17.95 -4.81
CA PHE A 62 -2.13 -18.74 -3.59
C PHE A 62 -3.26 -19.75 -3.60
N GLN A 63 -2.91 -21.03 -3.53
CA GLN A 63 -3.88 -22.13 -3.56
C GLN A 63 -4.74 -22.13 -4.82
N LYS A 64 -4.25 -21.54 -5.91
CA LYS A 64 -4.96 -21.42 -7.19
C LYS A 64 -6.27 -20.62 -7.09
N THR A 65 -6.62 -20.15 -5.92
CA THR A 65 -7.88 -19.44 -5.69
C THR A 65 -7.67 -17.98 -5.47
N LEU A 66 -6.68 -17.61 -4.66
CA LEU A 66 -6.40 -16.23 -4.32
C LEU A 66 -5.39 -15.68 -5.32
N ILE A 67 -5.77 -14.60 -6.01
CA ILE A 67 -4.96 -14.00 -7.08
C ILE A 67 -4.51 -12.64 -6.61
N ILE A 68 -3.19 -12.41 -6.59
CA ILE A 68 -2.62 -11.18 -6.06
C ILE A 68 -1.81 -10.50 -7.15
N THR A 69 -2.10 -9.23 -7.38
CA THR A 69 -1.39 -8.37 -8.33
C THR A 69 -0.85 -7.16 -7.59
N ALA A 70 0.39 -6.79 -7.89
CA ALA A 70 1.01 -5.61 -7.30
C ALA A 70 1.07 -4.50 -8.34
N ARG A 71 0.61 -3.31 -7.94
CA ARG A 71 0.65 -2.12 -8.80
C ARG A 71 1.77 -1.18 -8.42
N ALA A 72 2.18 -1.21 -7.16
CA ALA A 72 3.27 -0.37 -6.67
C ALA A 72 3.84 -0.99 -5.41
N CYS A 73 5.12 -0.73 -5.16
CA CYS A 73 5.76 -1.08 -3.90
C CYS A 73 6.83 -0.05 -3.62
N GLU A 74 6.76 0.58 -2.45
CA GLU A 74 7.64 1.68 -2.09
C GLU A 74 8.16 1.51 -0.67
N VAL A 75 9.40 1.91 -0.47
CA VAL A 75 9.97 1.96 0.88
C VAL A 75 10.10 3.40 1.31
N SER A 76 10.11 3.62 2.62
CA SER A 76 10.22 4.95 3.19
C SER A 76 11.46 5.67 2.71
N ALA A 77 11.35 6.99 2.57
CA ALA A 77 12.50 7.83 2.25
C ALA A 77 13.48 7.82 3.42
N PRO A 78 14.77 8.05 3.15
CA PRO A 78 15.77 8.02 4.22
C PRO A 78 15.53 9.05 5.32
N ASP A 79 14.83 10.14 5.00
CA ASP A 79 14.57 11.21 5.97
C ASP A 79 13.25 11.04 6.73
N GLU A 80 12.49 9.99 6.46
CA GLU A 80 11.29 9.73 7.21
C GLU A 80 11.63 9.13 8.57
N GLN A 81 10.87 9.52 9.58
CA GLN A 81 11.14 9.07 10.93
C GLN A 81 10.80 7.60 11.13
N VAL A 82 9.81 7.11 10.40
CA VAL A 82 9.37 5.73 10.52
C VAL A 82 9.67 5.01 9.24
N SER A 83 10.36 3.89 9.36
CA SER A 83 10.66 3.03 8.23
C SER A 83 9.48 2.15 7.94
N ASP A 84 9.03 2.14 6.71
CA ASP A 84 7.89 1.32 6.31
C ASP A 84 8.02 0.90 4.85
N SER A 85 7.31 -0.14 4.50
CA SER A 85 7.13 -0.56 3.12
C SER A 85 5.63 -0.56 2.84
N VAL A 86 5.26 0.02 1.71
CA VAL A 86 3.85 0.10 1.34
C VAL A 86 3.69 -0.44 -0.07
N ALA A 87 2.59 -1.13 -0.30
CA ALA A 87 2.31 -1.71 -1.61
C ALA A 87 0.86 -1.50 -1.96
N TYR A 88 0.61 -1.18 -3.22
CA TYR A 88 -0.74 -1.15 -3.76
C TYR A 88 -1.03 -2.50 -4.39
N LEU A 89 -1.95 -3.22 -3.79
CA LEU A 89 -2.26 -4.58 -4.20
C LEU A 89 -3.73 -4.68 -4.61
N GLU A 90 -3.96 -5.57 -5.56
CA GLU A 90 -5.30 -5.97 -5.95
C GLU A 90 -5.41 -7.48 -5.73
N VAL A 91 -6.43 -7.89 -5.01
CA VAL A 91 -6.62 -9.29 -4.67
C VAL A 91 -7.98 -9.73 -5.17
N SER A 92 -8.00 -10.84 -5.88
CA SER A 92 -9.22 -11.41 -6.42
C SER A 92 -9.35 -12.87 -6.03
N LEU A 93 -10.56 -13.35 -6.01
CA LEU A 93 -10.86 -14.76 -5.75
C LEU A 93 -11.47 -15.39 -7.00
N GLN A 94 -10.94 -16.55 -7.35
CA GLN A 94 -11.53 -17.39 -8.39
C GLN A 94 -11.87 -18.74 -7.76
N PRO A 95 -13.14 -19.00 -7.53
CA PRO A 95 -13.52 -20.24 -6.85
C PRO A 95 -13.05 -21.48 -7.60
N ARG A 96 -12.65 -22.47 -6.83
CA ARG A 96 -12.25 -23.75 -7.40
C ARG A 96 -13.46 -24.64 -7.66
N GLY A 97 -13.28 -25.59 -8.56
CA GLY A 97 -14.31 -26.60 -8.80
C GLY A 97 -15.51 -26.08 -9.55
N VAL A 98 -15.44 -24.87 -10.07
CA VAL A 98 -16.53 -24.31 -10.86
C VAL A 98 -16.38 -24.83 -12.28
N ILE A 99 -17.44 -25.47 -12.81
CA ILE A 99 -17.41 -26.01 -14.15
C ILE A 99 -17.36 -24.90 -15.17
N GLN A 100 -18.06 -23.80 -14.90
CA GLN A 100 -18.05 -22.63 -15.78
C GLN A 100 -16.91 -21.70 -15.36
N ILE A 101 -16.21 -21.19 -16.36
CA ILE A 101 -15.18 -20.19 -16.09
C ILE A 101 -15.88 -18.91 -15.72
N SER A 102 -15.76 -18.53 -14.46
CA SER A 102 -16.26 -17.25 -13.99
C SER A 102 -15.09 -16.31 -13.79
N GLU A 103 -15.33 -15.02 -13.99
CA GLU A 103 -14.30 -14.03 -13.76
C GLU A 103 -13.95 -13.98 -12.27
N PRO A 104 -12.67 -13.78 -11.95
CA PRO A 104 -12.28 -13.58 -10.55
C PRO A 104 -13.01 -12.37 -9.99
N ARG A 105 -13.44 -12.50 -8.75
CA ARG A 105 -14.10 -11.39 -8.05
C ARG A 105 -13.09 -10.67 -7.19
N GLN A 106 -12.98 -9.37 -7.39
CA GLN A 106 -12.06 -8.57 -6.60
C GLN A 106 -12.57 -8.46 -5.16
N VAL A 107 -11.71 -8.79 -4.20
CA VAL A 107 -12.05 -8.75 -2.79
C VAL A 107 -11.25 -7.70 -2.03
N PHE A 108 -10.22 -7.15 -2.66
CA PHE A 108 -9.41 -6.09 -2.04
C PHE A 108 -8.72 -5.28 -3.13
N ARG A 109 -8.63 -3.98 -2.91
CA ARG A 109 -7.82 -3.08 -3.73
C ARG A 109 -7.43 -1.89 -2.89
N GLY A 110 -6.14 -1.67 -2.73
CA GLY A 110 -5.70 -0.54 -1.94
C GLY A 110 -4.26 -0.69 -1.49
N TRP A 111 -3.86 0.26 -0.66
CA TRP A 111 -2.53 0.29 -0.09
C TRP A 111 -2.46 -0.57 1.15
N MET A 112 -1.44 -1.40 1.22
CA MET A 112 -1.11 -2.16 2.43
C MET A 112 0.20 -1.65 2.99
N PHE A 113 0.26 -1.56 4.33
CA PHE A 113 1.43 -1.06 5.04
C PHE A 113 2.05 -2.21 5.83
N ALA A 114 3.33 -2.47 5.60
CA ALA A 114 4.01 -3.56 6.30
C ALA A 114 4.02 -3.35 7.80
N SER A 115 4.02 -2.10 8.24
CA SER A 115 3.99 -1.76 9.67
C SER A 115 2.65 -2.02 10.34
N SER A 116 1.58 -2.21 9.56
CA SER A 116 0.23 -2.34 10.10
C SER A 116 -0.55 -3.43 9.39
N PRO A 117 -0.04 -4.67 9.37
CA PRO A 117 -0.69 -5.73 8.60
C PRO A 117 -2.09 -6.05 9.11
N ALA A 118 -2.33 -5.92 10.39
CA ALA A 118 -3.65 -6.24 10.94
C ALA A 118 -4.70 -5.20 10.57
N VAL A 119 -4.27 -3.99 10.22
CA VAL A 119 -5.18 -2.89 9.89
C VAL A 119 -5.37 -2.76 8.40
N SER A 120 -4.30 -2.85 7.63
CA SER A 120 -4.31 -2.55 6.21
C SER A 120 -4.34 -3.78 5.32
N GLY A 121 -4.15 -4.97 5.86
CA GLY A 121 -4.12 -6.18 5.07
C GLY A 121 -5.51 -6.66 4.67
N LEU A 122 -5.54 -7.63 3.77
CA LEU A 122 -6.79 -8.28 3.39
C LEU A 122 -7.29 -9.13 4.56
N GLN A 123 -8.55 -8.95 4.92
CA GLN A 123 -9.23 -9.77 5.90
C GLN A 123 -10.47 -10.36 5.26
N HIS A 124 -10.35 -11.59 4.81
CA HIS A 124 -11.43 -12.35 4.21
C HIS A 124 -11.79 -13.49 5.17
N PRO A 125 -13.00 -14.00 5.15
CA PRO A 125 -13.35 -15.11 6.07
C PRO A 125 -12.41 -16.29 6.00
N ILE A 126 -11.83 -16.58 4.83
CA ILE A 126 -10.94 -17.72 4.65
C ILE A 126 -9.48 -17.30 4.59
N TYR A 127 -9.19 -16.14 4.03
CA TYR A 127 -7.82 -15.72 3.74
C TYR A 127 -7.46 -14.43 4.44
N ASP A 128 -6.22 -14.37 4.91
CA ASP A 128 -5.56 -13.11 5.21
C ASP A 128 -4.36 -12.97 4.29
N ALA A 129 -4.07 -11.75 3.89
CA ALA A 129 -2.88 -11.46 3.10
C ALA A 129 -2.40 -10.05 3.44
N TRP A 130 -1.09 -9.87 3.45
CA TRP A 130 -0.52 -8.57 3.76
C TRP A 130 0.86 -8.46 3.15
N VAL A 131 1.29 -7.20 2.91
CA VAL A 131 2.63 -6.94 2.42
C VAL A 131 3.62 -7.06 3.58
N VAL A 132 4.75 -7.67 3.31
CA VAL A 132 5.83 -7.83 4.28
C VAL A 132 6.93 -6.82 3.99
N GLY A 133 7.18 -6.54 2.72
CA GLY A 133 8.22 -5.62 2.32
C GLY A 133 8.27 -5.45 0.82
N CYS A 134 9.25 -4.67 0.40
CA CYS A 134 9.52 -4.44 -1.01
C CYS A 134 11.01 -4.68 -1.25
N ARG A 135 11.35 -5.17 -2.42
CA ARG A 135 12.76 -5.30 -2.81
C ARG A 135 12.99 -4.86 -4.24
N ALA A 136 14.26 -4.60 -4.52
CA ALA A 136 14.68 -4.18 -5.85
C ALA A 136 14.51 -5.27 -6.90
#